data_4c90837b50449913bc9fda4d63b50688
#
_entry.id   4c90837b50449913bc9fda4d63b50688
#
_cell.length_a   1.000
_cell.length_b   1.000
_cell.length_c   1.000
_cell.angle_alpha   90.00
_cell.angle_beta   90.00
_cell.angle_gamma   90.00
#
_symmetry.space_group_name_H-M   'P 1'
#
loop_
_entity.id
_entity.type
_entity.pdbx_description
1 polymer ?
#
loop_
_entity_poly.entity_id
_entity_poly.type
_entity_poly.pdbx_seq_one_letter_code
_entity_poly.pdbx_strand_id
1 'polypeptide(L)'
;RRKGCVVEAMLFETNAEGLRLLRKKEGYPNPKHYDEKEVIAIREDGSEVTAKAYIYKEGCPDKEFVKPSETYLNICRKGYKKHGLWLDPLETAAMGNSSYHLDSLFVYGSLMRGESRYPTLSSKKIHSVVSGHIFGGLTTNGKFPGLDLRLEGNFTKGEFFTFDNFSEVIAETDKIEGFYSFGDPRNLFRRTCVLVDVGSFSQKLAWVYVYDGSLGASVFRNDWRLYTGTKIIALKAIVNDFINN
;
A
#
# COMPACT_ATOMS: atom_id res chain seq x y z
N ARG A 1 9.28 -14.90 6.95
CA ARG A 1 8.52 -13.65 7.21
C ARG A 1 9.49 -12.51 7.27
N ARG A 2 9.45 -11.58 6.32
CA ARG A 2 10.22 -10.34 6.39
C ARG A 2 9.28 -9.20 6.78
N LYS A 3 9.67 -8.43 7.79
CA LYS A 3 8.92 -7.27 8.26
C LYS A 3 8.86 -6.24 7.13
N GLY A 4 7.67 -5.71 6.84
CA GLY A 4 7.47 -4.73 5.76
C GLY A 4 7.19 -5.30 4.37
N CYS A 5 7.18 -6.63 4.18
CA CYS A 5 6.79 -7.25 2.92
C CYS A 5 5.29 -7.52 2.88
N VAL A 6 4.71 -7.36 1.70
CA VAL A 6 3.31 -7.68 1.39
C VAL A 6 3.26 -8.72 0.27
N VAL A 7 2.16 -9.45 0.23
CA VAL A 7 1.85 -10.40 -0.86
C VAL A 7 0.46 -10.06 -1.36
N GLU A 8 0.33 -9.78 -2.65
CA GLU A 8 -0.98 -9.75 -3.30
C GLU A 8 -1.51 -11.17 -3.45
N ALA A 9 -2.76 -11.36 -3.08
CA ALA A 9 -3.39 -12.66 -3.11
C ALA A 9 -4.90 -12.53 -3.30
N MET A 10 -5.55 -13.64 -3.65
CA MET A 10 -6.99 -13.73 -3.67
C MET A 10 -7.52 -14.15 -2.30
N LEU A 11 -8.49 -13.40 -1.79
CA LEU A 11 -9.25 -13.77 -0.60
C LEU A 11 -10.47 -14.59 -1.00
N PHE A 12 -10.61 -15.77 -0.44
CA PHE A 12 -11.76 -16.64 -0.67
C PHE A 12 -12.56 -16.85 0.61
N GLU A 13 -13.87 -16.74 0.49
CA GLU A 13 -14.77 -17.24 1.53
C GLU A 13 -15.02 -18.73 1.29
N THR A 14 -15.00 -19.51 2.35
CA THR A 14 -15.29 -20.95 2.30
C THR A 14 -16.05 -21.40 3.54
N ASN A 15 -16.80 -22.49 3.39
CA ASN A 15 -17.47 -23.11 4.52
C ASN A 15 -16.54 -24.10 5.27
N ALA A 16 -17.07 -24.70 6.33
CA ALA A 16 -16.28 -25.65 7.14
C ALA A 16 -15.75 -26.85 6.34
N GLU A 17 -16.51 -27.34 5.37
CA GLU A 17 -16.10 -28.47 4.53
C GLU A 17 -14.99 -28.08 3.57
N GLY A 18 -15.10 -26.91 2.92
CA GLY A 18 -14.03 -26.38 2.06
C GLY A 18 -12.73 -26.15 2.84
N LEU A 19 -12.84 -25.61 4.07
CA LEU A 19 -11.67 -25.45 4.95
C LEU A 19 -11.05 -26.82 5.31
N ARG A 20 -11.87 -27.83 5.59
CA ARG A 20 -11.40 -29.19 5.88
C ARG A 20 -10.62 -29.78 4.69
N LEU A 21 -11.15 -29.61 3.47
CA LEU A 21 -10.49 -30.07 2.25
C LEU A 21 -9.16 -29.34 1.99
N LEU A 22 -9.14 -28.03 2.22
CA LEU A 22 -7.94 -27.22 2.09
C LEU A 22 -6.86 -27.65 3.10
N ARG A 23 -7.24 -27.83 4.36
CA ARG A 23 -6.34 -28.36 5.41
C ARG A 23 -5.74 -29.69 5.04
N LYS A 24 -6.56 -30.61 4.50
CA LYS A 24 -6.07 -31.92 4.03
C LYS A 24 -5.04 -31.76 2.90
N LYS A 25 -5.28 -30.86 1.97
CA LYS A 25 -4.37 -30.55 0.87
C LYS A 25 -3.05 -29.97 1.34
N GLU A 26 -3.08 -29.07 2.31
CA GLU A 26 -1.90 -28.45 2.92
C GLU A 26 -1.22 -29.33 4.00
N GLY A 27 -1.80 -30.51 4.29
CA GLY A 27 -1.26 -31.45 5.26
C GLY A 27 -1.45 -31.06 6.74
N TYR A 28 -2.36 -30.11 7.02
CA TYR A 28 -2.69 -29.68 8.38
C TYR A 28 -3.63 -30.71 9.08
N PRO A 29 -3.50 -31.04 10.39
CA PRO A 29 -2.73 -30.33 11.44
C PRO A 29 -1.29 -30.80 11.63
N ASN A 30 -0.79 -31.77 10.86
CA ASN A 30 0.58 -32.25 10.93
C ASN A 30 1.39 -31.82 9.70
N PRO A 31 1.55 -30.50 9.48
CA PRO A 31 2.23 -30.01 8.31
C PRO A 31 3.72 -30.30 8.38
N LYS A 32 4.27 -30.88 7.34
CA LYS A 32 5.72 -31.00 7.20
C LYS A 32 6.36 -29.65 6.85
N HIS A 33 5.65 -28.82 6.11
CA HIS A 33 6.21 -27.62 5.51
C HIS A 33 5.41 -26.34 5.80
N TYR A 34 4.09 -26.45 6.10
CA TYR A 34 3.21 -25.29 6.27
C TYR A 34 2.53 -25.26 7.64
N ASP A 35 2.43 -24.05 8.19
CA ASP A 35 1.60 -23.73 9.35
C ASP A 35 0.36 -22.95 8.88
N GLU A 36 -0.81 -23.24 9.45
CA GLU A 36 -1.99 -22.38 9.31
C GLU A 36 -1.84 -21.20 10.28
N LYS A 37 -1.87 -19.98 9.76
CA LYS A 37 -1.75 -18.73 10.53
C LYS A 37 -2.92 -17.82 10.25
N GLU A 38 -3.37 -17.12 11.28
CA GLU A 38 -4.22 -15.97 11.10
C GLU A 38 -3.37 -14.78 10.63
N VAL A 39 -3.85 -14.10 9.61
CA VAL A 39 -3.24 -12.92 9.02
C VAL A 39 -4.31 -11.84 8.82
N ILE A 40 -3.91 -10.59 8.83
CA ILE A 40 -4.77 -9.49 8.38
C ILE A 40 -4.60 -9.39 6.87
N ALA A 41 -5.71 -9.58 6.16
CA ALA A 41 -5.81 -9.29 4.74
C ALA A 41 -6.43 -7.90 4.56
N ILE A 42 -5.86 -7.10 3.67
CA ILE A 42 -6.34 -5.75 3.35
C ILE A 42 -7.04 -5.85 2.01
N ARG A 43 -8.32 -5.43 1.93
CA ARG A 43 -9.10 -5.39 0.70
C ARG A 43 -8.77 -4.14 -0.12
N GLU A 44 -9.24 -4.10 -1.37
CA GLU A 44 -9.05 -2.96 -2.28
C GLU A 44 -9.61 -1.64 -1.71
N ASP A 45 -10.70 -1.70 -0.96
CA ASP A 45 -11.29 -0.54 -0.27
C ASP A 45 -10.54 -0.14 1.01
N GLY A 46 -9.40 -0.79 1.29
CA GLY A 46 -8.60 -0.59 2.48
C GLY A 46 -9.17 -1.21 3.76
N SER A 47 -10.33 -1.88 3.71
CA SER A 47 -10.87 -2.57 4.87
C SER A 47 -10.02 -3.79 5.24
N GLU A 48 -9.97 -4.09 6.53
CA GLU A 48 -9.20 -5.21 7.07
C GLU A 48 -10.12 -6.39 7.38
N VAL A 49 -9.62 -7.60 7.13
CA VAL A 49 -10.30 -8.83 7.49
C VAL A 49 -9.31 -9.87 7.99
N THR A 50 -9.68 -10.58 9.07
CA THR A 50 -8.90 -11.73 9.52
C THR A 50 -9.10 -12.89 8.57
N ALA A 51 -8.02 -13.42 8.04
CA ALA A 51 -8.00 -14.54 7.12
C ALA A 51 -7.01 -15.61 7.57
N LYS A 52 -7.19 -16.84 7.09
CA LYS A 52 -6.24 -17.93 7.28
C LYS A 52 -5.32 -18.03 6.08
N ALA A 53 -4.02 -18.15 6.37
CA ALA A 53 -3.00 -18.39 5.35
C ALA A 53 -2.12 -19.57 5.75
N TYR A 54 -1.67 -20.33 4.76
CA TYR A 54 -0.69 -21.39 4.96
C TYR A 54 0.69 -20.82 4.67
N ILE A 55 1.54 -20.80 5.69
CA ILE A 55 2.84 -20.15 5.66
C ILE A 55 3.91 -21.20 5.86
N TYR A 56 4.97 -21.15 5.07
CA TYR A 56 6.10 -22.05 5.19
C TYR A 56 6.71 -21.98 6.59
N LYS A 57 6.97 -23.13 7.17
CA LYS A 57 7.36 -23.29 8.57
C LYS A 57 8.77 -22.75 8.82
N GLU A 58 8.94 -21.92 9.85
CA GLU A 58 10.26 -21.51 10.30
C GLU A 58 11.09 -22.72 10.76
N GLY A 59 12.31 -22.84 10.28
CA GLY A 59 13.20 -23.95 10.66
C GLY A 59 13.08 -25.20 9.80
N CYS A 60 12.31 -25.18 8.72
CA CYS A 60 12.37 -26.23 7.70
C CYS A 60 13.81 -26.39 7.17
N PRO A 61 14.26 -27.64 6.92
CA PRO A 61 15.65 -27.92 6.56
C PRO A 61 16.11 -27.27 5.25
N ASP A 62 15.18 -26.92 4.37
CA ASP A 62 15.48 -26.25 3.10
C ASP A 62 15.77 -24.76 3.33
N LYS A 63 16.96 -24.46 3.85
CA LYS A 63 17.42 -23.09 4.08
C LYS A 63 17.82 -22.37 2.79
N GLU A 64 18.04 -23.13 1.73
CA GLU A 64 18.46 -22.59 0.44
C GLU A 64 17.23 -22.30 -0.44
N PHE A 65 17.33 -21.23 -1.20
CA PHE A 65 16.31 -20.91 -2.18
C PHE A 65 16.24 -22.00 -3.25
N VAL A 66 15.06 -22.57 -3.42
CA VAL A 66 14.76 -23.51 -4.51
C VAL A 66 13.91 -22.77 -5.53
N LYS A 67 14.46 -22.58 -6.73
CA LYS A 67 13.72 -21.95 -7.82
C LYS A 67 12.48 -22.78 -8.17
N PRO A 68 11.28 -22.16 -8.25
CA PRO A 68 10.09 -22.89 -8.68
C PRO A 68 10.25 -23.43 -10.10
N SER A 69 9.65 -24.59 -10.38
CA SER A 69 9.62 -25.11 -11.75
C SER A 69 8.85 -24.14 -12.65
N GLU A 70 9.24 -24.04 -13.91
CA GLU A 70 8.59 -23.16 -14.89
C GLU A 70 7.10 -23.53 -15.08
N THR A 71 6.76 -24.81 -14.99
CA THR A 71 5.38 -25.28 -15.03
C THR A 71 4.55 -24.70 -13.88
N TYR A 72 5.07 -24.74 -12.64
CA TYR A 72 4.42 -24.18 -11.47
C TYR A 72 4.30 -22.66 -11.56
N LEU A 73 5.39 -22.00 -11.94
CA LEU A 73 5.41 -20.54 -12.08
C LEU A 73 4.40 -20.05 -13.12
N ASN A 74 4.25 -20.79 -14.23
CA ASN A 74 3.24 -20.48 -15.25
C ASN A 74 1.80 -20.64 -14.76
N ILE A 75 1.53 -21.58 -13.85
CA ILE A 75 0.22 -21.67 -13.19
C ILE A 75 -0.03 -20.43 -12.34
N CYS A 76 0.96 -20.00 -11.55
CA CYS A 76 0.85 -18.77 -10.74
C CYS A 76 0.64 -17.54 -11.63
N ARG A 77 1.43 -17.37 -12.69
CA ARG A 77 1.29 -16.26 -13.67
C ARG A 77 -0.11 -16.20 -14.28
N LYS A 78 -0.66 -17.34 -14.67
CA LYS A 78 -2.04 -17.41 -15.18
C LYS A 78 -3.06 -16.98 -14.14
N GLY A 79 -2.89 -17.40 -12.89
CA GLY A 79 -3.73 -16.96 -11.77
C GLY A 79 -3.65 -15.46 -11.55
N TYR A 80 -2.45 -14.90 -11.46
CA TYR A 80 -2.22 -13.46 -11.29
C TYR A 80 -2.86 -12.65 -12.43
N LYS A 81 -2.60 -13.03 -13.68
CA LYS A 81 -3.20 -12.35 -14.85
C LYS A 81 -4.73 -12.45 -14.87
N LYS A 82 -5.29 -13.62 -14.53
CA LYS A 82 -6.75 -13.82 -14.49
C LYS A 82 -7.44 -12.90 -13.49
N HIS A 83 -6.78 -12.61 -12.36
CA HIS A 83 -7.34 -11.83 -11.26
C HIS A 83 -6.78 -10.41 -11.18
N GLY A 84 -6.02 -9.95 -12.19
CA GLY A 84 -5.48 -8.59 -12.23
C GLY A 84 -4.41 -8.29 -11.18
N LEU A 85 -3.79 -9.33 -10.60
CA LEU A 85 -2.74 -9.17 -9.59
C LEU A 85 -1.43 -8.75 -10.25
N TRP A 86 -0.62 -8.03 -9.50
CA TRP A 86 0.64 -7.51 -9.99
C TRP A 86 1.72 -8.60 -10.05
N LEU A 87 2.36 -8.75 -11.23
CA LEU A 87 3.29 -9.85 -11.49
C LEU A 87 4.70 -9.64 -10.93
N ASP A 88 5.15 -8.39 -10.80
CA ASP A 88 6.53 -8.11 -10.40
C ASP A 88 6.96 -8.75 -9.06
N PRO A 89 6.13 -8.75 -7.99
CA PRO A 89 6.48 -9.44 -6.76
C PRO A 89 6.64 -10.95 -6.94
N LEU A 90 5.80 -11.57 -7.78
CA LEU A 90 5.88 -13.00 -8.09
C LEU A 90 7.18 -13.32 -8.84
N GLU A 91 7.51 -12.56 -9.89
CA GLU A 91 8.72 -12.76 -10.69
C GLU A 91 9.98 -12.53 -9.84
N THR A 92 9.98 -11.47 -9.03
CA THR A 92 11.09 -11.17 -8.11
C THR A 92 11.32 -12.31 -7.11
N ALA A 93 10.25 -12.83 -6.52
CA ALA A 93 10.32 -13.98 -5.62
C ALA A 93 10.81 -15.25 -6.33
N ALA A 94 10.39 -15.48 -7.59
CA ALA A 94 10.80 -16.62 -8.39
C ALA A 94 12.29 -16.60 -8.77
N MET A 95 12.94 -15.44 -8.73
CA MET A 95 14.38 -15.28 -8.92
C MET A 95 15.18 -15.43 -7.62
N GLY A 96 14.54 -15.71 -6.50
CA GLY A 96 15.21 -15.78 -5.19
C GLY A 96 15.44 -14.43 -4.53
N ASN A 97 15.08 -13.34 -5.19
CA ASN A 97 15.09 -12.00 -4.64
C ASN A 97 13.89 -11.82 -3.71
N SER A 98 13.98 -12.38 -2.51
CA SER A 98 12.92 -12.33 -1.50
C SER A 98 12.71 -10.94 -0.88
N SER A 99 13.30 -9.91 -1.43
CA SER A 99 13.29 -8.56 -0.90
C SER A 99 12.44 -7.61 -1.72
N TYR A 100 11.22 -8.03 -2.08
CA TYR A 100 10.23 -7.03 -2.43
C TYR A 100 9.85 -6.29 -1.14
N HIS A 101 10.69 -5.33 -0.80
CA HIS A 101 10.39 -4.39 0.26
C HIS A 101 9.49 -3.31 -0.32
N LEU A 102 8.34 -3.14 0.29
CA LEU A 102 7.54 -1.97 0.04
C LEU A 102 8.16 -0.82 0.85
N ASP A 103 9.08 -0.09 0.21
CA ASP A 103 9.87 1.03 0.75
C ASP A 103 9.34 2.38 0.27
N SER A 104 8.11 2.41 -0.17
CA SER A 104 7.44 3.56 -0.76
C SER A 104 6.20 3.97 0.02
N LEU A 105 5.98 5.29 0.06
CA LEU A 105 4.86 5.94 0.70
C LEU A 105 4.18 6.88 -0.29
N PHE A 106 2.87 6.78 -0.44
CA PHE A 106 2.07 7.77 -1.14
C PHE A 106 1.46 8.73 -0.12
N VAL A 107 1.69 10.01 -0.31
CA VAL A 107 1.15 11.08 0.53
C VAL A 107 0.29 12.02 -0.28
N TYR A 108 -0.85 12.44 0.28
CA TYR A 108 -1.86 13.24 -0.39
C TYR A 108 -2.31 14.46 0.43
N GLY A 109 -1.68 14.70 1.57
CA GLY A 109 -2.04 15.71 2.55
C GLY A 109 -0.85 16.50 3.07
N SER A 110 -0.86 16.78 4.34
CA SER A 110 0.14 17.63 5.03
C SER A 110 1.59 17.14 4.95
N LEU A 111 1.82 15.89 4.58
CA LEU A 111 3.16 15.32 4.36
C LEU A 111 3.72 15.60 2.95
N MET A 112 2.93 16.13 2.01
CA MET A 112 3.44 16.50 0.67
C MET A 112 4.44 17.64 0.76
N ARG A 113 5.31 17.76 -0.25
CA ARG A 113 6.27 18.86 -0.35
C ARG A 113 5.56 20.23 -0.32
N GLY A 114 6.06 21.13 0.52
CA GLY A 114 5.48 22.46 0.74
C GLY A 114 4.38 22.50 1.78
N GLU A 115 3.89 21.36 2.26
CA GLU A 115 2.88 21.27 3.30
C GLU A 115 3.48 21.20 4.72
N SER A 116 2.65 21.42 5.74
CA SER A 116 3.06 21.69 7.11
C SER A 116 3.86 20.55 7.78
N ARG A 117 3.60 19.29 7.42
CA ARG A 117 4.29 18.12 7.98
C ARG A 117 5.38 17.55 7.07
N TYR A 118 5.63 18.16 5.93
CA TYR A 118 6.71 17.73 5.02
C TYR A 118 8.09 17.66 5.71
N PRO A 119 8.45 18.53 6.69
CA PRO A 119 9.72 18.42 7.40
C PRO A 119 10.01 17.03 7.99
N THR A 120 8.98 16.27 8.38
CA THR A 120 9.16 14.89 8.85
C THR A 120 9.76 13.99 7.78
N LEU A 121 9.30 14.09 6.52
CA LEU A 121 9.83 13.29 5.41
C LEU A 121 11.16 13.84 4.89
N SER A 122 11.29 15.18 4.79
CA SER A 122 12.52 15.82 4.28
C SER A 122 13.74 15.65 5.19
N SER A 123 13.52 15.33 6.47
CA SER A 123 14.61 14.95 7.41
C SER A 123 15.14 13.54 7.15
N LYS A 124 14.48 12.75 6.32
CA LYS A 124 14.87 11.38 5.96
C LYS A 124 15.59 11.35 4.63
N LYS A 125 16.35 10.29 4.42
CA LYS A 125 17.07 10.10 3.16
C LYS A 125 16.09 9.66 2.07
N ILE A 126 15.52 10.63 1.36
CA ILE A 126 14.63 10.42 0.22
C ILE A 126 15.47 9.95 -0.95
N HIS A 127 15.12 8.78 -1.51
CA HIS A 127 15.73 8.27 -2.72
C HIS A 127 15.09 8.91 -3.97
N SER A 128 13.77 8.96 -4.03
CA SER A 128 13.04 9.63 -5.11
C SER A 128 11.69 10.16 -4.65
N VAL A 129 11.19 11.17 -5.37
CA VAL A 129 9.82 11.65 -5.22
C VAL A 129 9.27 12.04 -6.59
N VAL A 130 8.07 11.53 -6.89
CA VAL A 130 7.34 11.85 -8.13
C VAL A 130 5.88 12.15 -7.80
N SER A 131 5.26 12.99 -8.62
CA SER A 131 3.81 13.20 -8.56
C SER A 131 3.09 11.94 -9.02
N GLY A 132 1.95 11.65 -8.42
CA GLY A 132 1.13 10.51 -8.79
C GLY A 132 -0.31 10.69 -8.38
N HIS A 133 -1.12 9.71 -8.71
CA HIS A 133 -2.51 9.65 -8.26
C HIS A 133 -2.93 8.21 -7.97
N ILE A 134 -3.96 8.10 -7.13
CA ILE A 134 -4.58 6.82 -6.77
C ILE A 134 -6.10 6.93 -6.92
N PHE A 135 -6.78 5.81 -7.06
CA PHE A 135 -8.23 5.76 -6.94
C PHE A 135 -8.67 6.08 -5.52
N GLY A 136 -9.78 6.79 -5.39
CA GLY A 136 -10.34 7.23 -4.12
C GLY A 136 -10.53 8.74 -4.06
N GLY A 137 -11.36 9.21 -3.13
CA GLY A 137 -11.69 10.61 -2.96
C GLY A 137 -11.19 11.17 -1.63
N LEU A 138 -10.98 12.49 -1.58
CA LEU A 138 -10.62 13.20 -0.36
C LEU A 138 -11.81 13.89 0.25
N THR A 139 -11.94 13.71 1.56
CA THR A 139 -12.85 14.51 2.40
C THR A 139 -12.06 15.27 3.45
N THR A 140 -12.62 16.31 4.06
CA THR A 140 -11.96 17.10 5.08
C THR A 140 -12.94 17.71 6.08
N ASN A 141 -12.49 17.87 7.31
CA ASN A 141 -13.14 18.69 8.34
C ASN A 141 -12.49 20.09 8.46
N GLY A 142 -11.67 20.49 7.49
CA GLY A 142 -10.94 21.76 7.48
C GLY A 142 -9.55 21.69 8.12
N LYS A 143 -9.25 20.66 8.90
CA LYS A 143 -7.96 20.52 9.60
C LYS A 143 -6.98 19.63 8.87
N PHE A 144 -7.46 18.54 8.30
CA PHE A 144 -6.66 17.56 7.54
C PHE A 144 -7.54 16.83 6.52
N PRO A 145 -6.95 16.28 5.44
CA PRO A 145 -7.67 15.45 4.50
C PRO A 145 -7.77 14.01 5.00
N GLY A 146 -8.89 13.36 4.70
CA GLY A 146 -9.07 11.93 4.84
C GLY A 146 -9.29 11.29 3.48
N LEU A 147 -8.52 10.28 3.14
CA LEU A 147 -8.68 9.49 1.94
C LEU A 147 -9.74 8.40 2.18
N ASP A 148 -10.70 8.30 1.27
CA ASP A 148 -11.68 7.21 1.23
C ASP A 148 -11.55 6.48 -0.11
N LEU A 149 -11.08 5.24 -0.08
CA LEU A 149 -10.89 4.40 -1.26
C LEU A 149 -12.20 3.87 -1.86
N ARG A 150 -13.32 3.98 -1.12
CA ARG A 150 -14.66 3.56 -1.58
C ARG A 150 -15.34 4.60 -2.49
N LEU A 151 -14.80 5.82 -2.57
CA LEU A 151 -15.34 6.86 -3.43
C LEU A 151 -14.90 6.61 -4.87
N GLU A 152 -15.67 5.76 -5.55
CA GLU A 152 -15.43 5.37 -6.94
C GLU A 152 -15.48 6.57 -7.90
N GLY A 153 -14.77 6.45 -9.03
CA GLY A 153 -14.71 7.50 -10.07
C GLY A 153 -13.86 8.71 -9.71
N ASN A 154 -13.24 8.72 -8.55
CA ASN A 154 -12.36 9.80 -8.10
C ASN A 154 -10.89 9.38 -8.17
N PHE A 155 -10.03 10.39 -8.38
CA PHE A 155 -8.58 10.24 -8.34
C PHE A 155 -7.99 11.25 -7.37
N THR A 156 -7.35 10.75 -6.33
CA THR A 156 -6.63 11.56 -5.37
C THR A 156 -5.22 11.81 -5.84
N LYS A 157 -4.86 13.09 -5.96
CA LYS A 157 -3.50 13.52 -6.31
C LYS A 157 -2.61 13.56 -5.09
N GLY A 158 -1.35 13.21 -5.30
CA GLY A 158 -0.35 13.19 -4.24
C GLY A 158 1.06 13.02 -4.77
N GLU A 159 1.93 12.57 -3.87
CA GLU A 159 3.33 12.32 -4.16
C GLU A 159 3.72 10.91 -3.71
N PHE A 160 4.42 10.22 -4.59
CA PHE A 160 5.02 8.91 -4.36
C PHE A 160 6.48 9.09 -3.97
N PHE A 161 6.83 8.67 -2.76
CA PHE A 161 8.16 8.72 -2.20
C PHE A 161 8.77 7.34 -2.09
N THR A 162 10.08 7.23 -2.37
CA THR A 162 10.90 6.10 -1.97
C THR A 162 12.02 6.57 -1.05
N PHE A 163 12.47 5.70 -0.13
CA PHE A 163 13.44 6.04 0.91
C PHE A 163 14.50 4.96 1.04
N ASP A 164 15.72 5.35 1.42
CA ASP A 164 16.81 4.42 1.69
C ASP A 164 16.60 3.63 2.99
N ASN A 165 16.02 4.27 4.02
CA ASN A 165 15.68 3.65 5.31
C ASN A 165 14.19 3.80 5.62
N PHE A 166 13.37 3.02 4.93
CA PHE A 166 11.92 3.11 5.04
C PHE A 166 11.39 2.72 6.42
N SER A 167 12.08 1.87 7.16
CA SER A 167 11.62 1.45 8.50
C SER A 167 11.53 2.59 9.51
N GLU A 168 12.39 3.59 9.41
CA GLU A 168 12.32 4.79 10.23
C GLU A 168 11.17 5.71 9.79
N VAL A 169 11.01 5.87 8.48
CA VAL A 169 9.95 6.71 7.91
C VAL A 169 8.59 6.20 8.34
N ILE A 170 8.32 4.91 8.15
CA ILE A 170 7.01 4.32 8.46
C ILE A 170 6.71 4.37 9.97
N ALA A 171 7.72 4.22 10.82
CA ALA A 171 7.54 4.31 12.27
C ALA A 171 7.17 5.73 12.75
N GLU A 172 7.69 6.76 12.07
CA GLU A 172 7.35 8.16 12.39
C GLU A 172 5.99 8.56 11.78
N THR A 173 5.72 8.16 10.55
CA THR A 173 4.43 8.45 9.92
C THR A 173 3.29 7.72 10.61
N ASP A 174 3.49 6.48 11.09
CA ASP A 174 2.51 5.77 11.91
C ASP A 174 2.10 6.59 13.15
N LYS A 175 3.06 7.22 13.83
CA LYS A 175 2.76 8.07 14.99
C LYS A 175 1.96 9.32 14.61
N ILE A 176 2.33 9.97 13.48
CA ILE A 176 1.66 11.18 12.99
C ILE A 176 0.20 10.89 12.60
N GLU A 177 -0.01 9.74 11.95
CA GLU A 177 -1.32 9.33 11.44
C GLU A 177 -2.14 8.58 12.49
N GLY A 178 -1.59 8.37 13.71
CA GLY A 178 -2.25 7.68 14.79
C GLY A 178 -2.54 6.21 14.45
N PHE A 179 -1.64 5.57 13.71
CA PHE A 179 -1.69 4.15 13.42
C PHE A 179 -0.86 3.36 14.45
N TYR A 180 -1.51 2.48 15.20
CA TYR A 180 -0.88 1.64 16.23
C TYR A 180 -0.49 0.26 15.70
N SER A 181 -1.44 -0.41 15.06
CA SER A 181 -1.23 -1.71 14.41
C SER A 181 -2.41 -2.06 13.52
N PHE A 182 -2.24 -3.08 12.68
CA PHE A 182 -3.34 -3.62 11.89
C PHE A 182 -4.41 -4.20 12.80
N GLY A 183 -5.68 -3.84 12.55
CA GLY A 183 -6.85 -4.27 13.33
C GLY A 183 -7.04 -3.54 14.68
N ASP A 184 -6.21 -2.56 15.03
CA ASP A 184 -6.34 -1.82 16.29
C ASP A 184 -7.49 -0.80 16.19
N PRO A 185 -8.52 -0.89 17.05
CA PRO A 185 -9.67 0.02 16.99
C PRO A 185 -9.34 1.47 17.39
N ARG A 186 -8.16 1.73 17.93
CA ARG A 186 -7.67 3.08 18.28
C ARG A 186 -7.06 3.81 17.10
N ASN A 187 -6.85 3.14 15.96
CA ASN A 187 -6.28 3.78 14.78
C ASN A 187 -7.13 4.97 14.34
N LEU A 188 -6.51 6.14 14.20
CA LEU A 188 -7.15 7.30 13.56
C LEU A 188 -7.17 7.14 12.04
N PHE A 189 -6.05 6.73 11.47
CA PHE A 189 -5.94 6.29 10.08
C PHE A 189 -5.54 4.83 10.02
N ARG A 190 -6.05 4.11 9.04
CA ARG A 190 -5.59 2.76 8.70
C ARG A 190 -4.47 2.86 7.68
N ARG A 191 -3.45 2.03 7.80
CA ARG A 191 -2.38 1.92 6.81
C ARG A 191 -2.66 0.76 5.88
N THR A 192 -2.67 1.02 4.59
CA THR A 192 -2.92 0.03 3.53
C THR A 192 -1.95 0.20 2.37
N CYS A 193 -2.04 -0.68 1.38
CA CYS A 193 -1.26 -0.59 0.16
C CYS A 193 -2.17 -0.24 -1.02
N VAL A 194 -1.69 0.60 -1.92
CA VAL A 194 -2.40 1.00 -3.13
C VAL A 194 -1.46 1.01 -4.32
N LEU A 195 -2.02 0.81 -5.51
CA LEU A 195 -1.32 1.08 -6.76
C LEU A 195 -1.38 2.58 -7.06
N VAL A 196 -0.23 3.19 -7.19
CA VAL A 196 -0.07 4.61 -7.54
C VAL A 196 0.28 4.71 -9.01
N ASP A 197 -0.52 5.42 -9.77
CA ASP A 197 -0.16 5.82 -11.11
C ASP A 197 0.82 6.99 -11.05
N VAL A 198 2.05 6.75 -11.48
CA VAL A 198 3.14 7.73 -11.49
C VAL A 198 3.40 8.29 -12.89
N GLY A 199 2.48 8.08 -13.81
CA GLY A 199 2.58 8.50 -15.21
C GLY A 199 3.33 7.50 -16.09
N SER A 200 3.38 7.78 -17.39
CA SER A 200 4.05 6.95 -18.40
C SER A 200 3.58 5.47 -18.39
N PHE A 201 2.30 5.24 -18.10
CA PHE A 201 1.68 3.90 -17.96
C PHE A 201 2.35 3.03 -16.90
N SER A 202 2.97 3.65 -15.88
CA SER A 202 3.65 2.97 -14.79
C SER A 202 2.83 3.06 -13.51
N GLN A 203 2.50 1.90 -12.96
CA GLN A 203 1.90 1.79 -11.63
C GLN A 203 2.93 1.23 -10.66
N LYS A 204 2.96 1.78 -9.45
CA LYS A 204 3.84 1.35 -8.36
C LYS A 204 3.05 1.16 -7.08
N LEU A 205 3.35 0.09 -6.35
CA LEU A 205 2.73 -0.15 -5.05
C LEU A 205 3.34 0.78 -4.00
N ALA A 206 2.49 1.34 -3.14
CA ALA A 206 2.92 2.17 -2.01
C ALA A 206 2.07 1.95 -0.78
N TRP A 207 2.63 2.20 0.39
CA TRP A 207 1.84 2.42 1.60
C TRP A 207 1.10 3.73 1.51
N VAL A 208 -0.11 3.76 2.07
CA VAL A 208 -0.94 4.96 2.20
C VAL A 208 -1.73 4.88 3.50
N TYR A 209 -2.06 6.03 4.07
CA TYR A 209 -2.97 6.12 5.22
C TYR A 209 -4.37 6.49 4.75
N VAL A 210 -5.36 5.74 5.18
CA VAL A 210 -6.77 5.87 4.80
C VAL A 210 -7.57 6.25 6.04
N TYR A 211 -8.42 7.26 5.93
CA TYR A 211 -9.32 7.64 7.01
C TYR A 211 -10.57 6.76 6.99
N ASP A 212 -10.89 6.17 8.15
CA ASP A 212 -12.06 5.30 8.25
C ASP A 212 -13.33 6.10 8.54
N GLY A 213 -13.94 6.60 7.50
CA GLY A 213 -15.14 7.40 7.56
C GLY A 213 -15.08 8.62 6.63
N SER A 214 -16.13 9.46 6.72
CA SER A 214 -16.18 10.73 6.01
C SER A 214 -15.88 11.87 6.97
N LEU A 215 -15.02 12.79 6.59
CA LEU A 215 -14.74 14.01 7.33
C LEU A 215 -15.72 15.15 6.99
N GLY A 216 -16.71 14.91 6.14
CA GLY A 216 -17.79 15.82 5.79
C GLY A 216 -17.63 16.43 4.41
N ALA A 217 -16.86 17.52 4.24
CA ALA A 217 -16.75 18.21 2.97
C ALA A 217 -15.78 17.48 2.00
N SER A 218 -16.15 17.39 0.72
CA SER A 218 -15.25 16.90 -0.31
C SER A 218 -14.15 17.92 -0.59
N VAL A 219 -12.93 17.44 -0.80
CA VAL A 219 -11.81 18.27 -1.22
C VAL A 219 -11.90 18.54 -2.72
N PHE A 220 -11.84 19.80 -3.12
CA PHE A 220 -11.94 20.19 -4.52
C PHE A 220 -10.89 19.48 -5.39
N ARG A 221 -11.37 18.82 -6.44
CA ARG A 221 -10.54 18.00 -7.37
C ARG A 221 -9.66 16.96 -6.71
N ASN A 222 -9.98 16.54 -5.47
CA ASN A 222 -9.19 15.59 -4.70
C ASN A 222 -7.69 15.94 -4.65
N ASP A 223 -7.39 17.23 -4.51
CA ASP A 223 -6.04 17.78 -4.44
C ASP A 223 -5.94 18.69 -3.21
N TRP A 224 -5.28 18.23 -2.16
CA TRP A 224 -5.14 18.94 -0.89
C TRP A 224 -4.44 20.31 -1.05
N ARG A 225 -3.47 20.42 -1.96
CA ARG A 225 -2.78 21.67 -2.23
C ARG A 225 -3.71 22.76 -2.76
N LEU A 226 -4.75 22.38 -3.53
CA LEU A 226 -5.77 23.34 -3.97
C LEU A 226 -6.62 23.82 -2.80
N TYR A 227 -6.83 22.98 -1.81
CA TYR A 227 -7.56 23.34 -0.59
C TYR A 227 -6.75 24.27 0.30
N THR A 228 -5.46 24.00 0.52
CA THR A 228 -4.55 24.82 1.34
C THR A 228 -4.08 26.10 0.66
N GLY A 229 -4.33 26.24 -0.64
CA GLY A 229 -3.89 27.40 -1.43
C GLY A 229 -2.41 27.37 -1.82
N THR A 230 -1.67 26.32 -1.48
CA THR A 230 -0.23 26.18 -1.79
C THR A 230 0.06 26.34 -3.29
N LYS A 231 -0.87 25.92 -4.16
CA LYS A 231 -0.73 26.02 -5.61
C LYS A 231 -0.99 27.41 -6.19
N ILE A 232 -1.71 28.27 -5.47
CA ILE A 232 -2.01 29.64 -5.91
C ILE A 232 -0.73 30.47 -5.97
N ILE A 233 0.23 30.19 -5.07
CA ILE A 233 1.54 30.86 -5.05
C ILE A 233 2.35 30.50 -6.29
N ALA A 234 2.36 29.24 -6.70
CA ALA A 234 3.08 28.78 -7.89
C ALA A 234 2.48 29.35 -9.19
N LEU A 235 1.14 29.41 -9.28
CA LEU A 235 0.47 30.01 -10.46
C LEU A 235 0.70 31.52 -10.57
N LYS A 236 0.78 32.25 -9.46
CA LYS A 236 1.13 33.67 -9.48
C LYS A 236 2.57 33.93 -9.95
N ALA A 237 3.52 33.08 -9.55
CA ALA A 237 4.90 33.16 -10.01
C ALA A 237 5.01 32.93 -11.54
N ILE A 238 4.33 31.91 -12.06
CA ILE A 238 4.31 31.60 -13.51
C ILE A 238 3.69 32.73 -14.32
N VAL A 239 2.58 33.34 -13.86
CA VAL A 239 1.91 34.45 -14.56
C VAL A 239 2.78 35.71 -14.57
N ASN A 240 3.53 35.98 -13.49
CA ASN A 240 4.44 37.14 -13.45
C ASN A 240 5.63 36.97 -14.41
N ASP A 241 6.15 35.76 -14.60
CA ASP A 241 7.22 35.51 -15.57
C ASP A 241 6.76 35.63 -17.03
N PHE A 242 5.48 35.40 -17.33
CA PHE A 242 4.90 35.60 -18.66
C PHE A 242 4.54 37.04 -18.96
N ILE A 243 4.35 37.89 -17.95
CA ILE A 243 3.98 39.31 -18.15
C ILE A 243 5.22 40.21 -18.24
N ASN A 244 6.37 39.75 -17.73
CA ASN A 244 7.62 40.50 -17.69
C ASN A 244 8.63 40.13 -18.80
N ASN A 245 8.26 39.27 -19.75
CA ASN A 245 8.98 38.95 -20.98
C ASN A 245 8.12 39.36 -22.21
#